data_176fa0a57fb41434ec125d45c6ceb384
#
_entry.id   176fa0a57fb41434ec125d45c6ceb384
#
_cell.length_a   1.000
_cell.length_b   1.000
_cell.length_c   1.000
_cell.angle_alpha   90.00
_cell.angle_beta   90.00
_cell.angle_gamma   90.00
#
_symmetry.space_group_name_H-M   'P 1'
#
loop_
_entity.id
_entity.type
_entity.pdbx_description
1 polymer ?
#
loop_
_entity_poly.entity_id
_entity_poly.type
_entity_poly.pdbx_seq_one_letter_code
_entity_poly.pdbx_strand_id
1 'polypeptide(L)'
;SDLFSCNAHLTVGEVLRLPELQMYSRFPVWEGDSLDGVVGYVMTKDVLRAALNARKTRTLRELMREVYFIPENVELGKALEQFLQRKQHLMMAVDEYGGIEGLITMEDVVEAILGVEIVDEADRIVDLRALAKQRRDKRIAEVQAKGELDEESITPIDE
;
A
#
# COMPACT_ATOMS: atom_id res chain seq x y z
N SER A 1 0.27 14.97 2.64
CA SER A 1 0.93 13.67 2.51
C SER A 1 0.62 13.08 1.15
N ASP A 2 1.61 12.47 0.52
CA ASP A 2 1.54 11.94 -0.85
C ASP A 2 0.95 10.53 -0.93
N LEU A 3 0.25 10.10 0.12
CA LEU A 3 -0.34 8.77 0.19
C LEU A 3 -1.61 8.70 -0.63
N PHE A 4 -1.61 7.85 -1.68
CA PHE A 4 -2.82 7.56 -2.41
C PHE A 4 -3.81 6.80 -1.53
N SER A 5 -4.99 7.36 -1.34
CA SER A 5 -6.07 6.78 -0.56
C SER A 5 -7.42 7.21 -1.14
N CYS A 6 -8.46 6.45 -0.87
CA CYS A 6 -9.79 6.72 -1.41
C CYS A 6 -10.86 6.71 -0.33
N ASN A 7 -11.91 7.48 -0.55
CA ASN A 7 -13.10 7.41 0.29
C ASN A 7 -13.82 6.07 0.07
N ALA A 8 -14.28 5.47 1.16
CA ALA A 8 -14.97 4.17 1.15
C ALA A 8 -16.26 4.15 0.31
N HIS A 9 -16.88 5.30 0.12
CA HIS A 9 -18.13 5.43 -0.63
C HIS A 9 -17.96 5.57 -2.15
N LEU A 10 -16.71 5.73 -2.63
CA LEU A 10 -16.45 5.70 -4.06
C LEU A 10 -16.84 4.35 -4.65
N THR A 11 -17.44 4.41 -5.83
CA THR A 11 -17.76 3.19 -6.58
C THR A 11 -16.55 2.67 -7.36
N VAL A 12 -16.60 1.41 -7.71
CA VAL A 12 -15.62 0.78 -8.60
C VAL A 12 -15.46 1.60 -9.89
N GLY A 13 -16.58 2.02 -10.51
CA GLY A 13 -16.55 2.82 -11.73
C GLY A 13 -15.83 4.16 -11.56
N GLU A 14 -16.00 4.83 -10.42
CA GLU A 14 -15.32 6.08 -10.12
C GLU A 14 -13.81 5.87 -9.90
N VAL A 15 -13.43 4.84 -9.16
CA VAL A 15 -12.04 4.54 -8.88
C VAL A 15 -11.26 4.14 -10.14
N LEU A 16 -11.88 3.46 -11.08
CA LEU A 16 -11.27 3.10 -12.36
C LEU A 16 -10.83 4.31 -13.19
N ARG A 17 -11.40 5.48 -12.93
CA ARG A 17 -11.03 6.72 -13.61
C ARG A 17 -9.81 7.41 -13.01
N LEU A 18 -9.35 6.94 -11.86
CA LEU A 18 -8.20 7.53 -11.18
C LEU A 18 -6.91 6.97 -11.80
N PRO A 19 -6.03 7.84 -12.33
CA PRO A 19 -4.76 7.38 -12.93
C PRO A 19 -3.87 6.64 -11.93
N GLU A 20 -3.91 7.03 -10.65
CA GLU A 20 -3.11 6.46 -9.58
C GLU A 20 -3.41 4.99 -9.32
N LEU A 21 -4.59 4.51 -9.73
CA LEU A 21 -4.95 3.10 -9.54
C LEU A 21 -3.95 2.16 -10.21
N GLN A 22 -3.36 2.56 -11.33
CA GLN A 22 -2.36 1.78 -12.05
C GLN A 22 -1.00 1.72 -11.33
N MET A 23 -0.76 2.67 -10.44
CA MET A 23 0.53 2.83 -9.75
C MET A 23 0.60 2.02 -8.45
N TYR A 24 -0.52 1.60 -7.91
CA TYR A 24 -0.58 0.97 -6.58
C TYR A 24 -1.34 -0.36 -6.65
N SER A 25 -0.77 -1.39 -6.04
CA SER A 25 -1.44 -2.71 -5.94
C SER A 25 -2.49 -2.74 -4.82
N ARG A 26 -2.38 -1.81 -3.89
CA ARG A 26 -3.28 -1.65 -2.75
C ARG A 26 -3.23 -0.23 -2.24
N PHE A 27 -4.31 0.20 -1.64
CA PHE A 27 -4.41 1.56 -1.10
C PHE A 27 -5.37 1.62 0.09
N PRO A 28 -5.10 2.53 1.04
CA PRO A 28 -5.99 2.75 2.17
C PRO A 28 -7.35 3.30 1.75
N VAL A 29 -8.36 2.98 2.54
CA VAL A 29 -9.73 3.47 2.38
C VAL A 29 -10.16 4.14 3.69
N TRP A 30 -10.72 5.34 3.57
CA TRP A 30 -11.13 6.16 4.70
C TRP A 30 -12.61 6.50 4.64
N GLU A 31 -13.19 6.81 5.81
CA GLU A 31 -14.54 7.35 5.97
C GLU A 31 -14.51 8.64 6.76
N GLY A 32 -15.54 9.46 6.58
CA GLY A 32 -15.66 10.75 7.24
C GLY A 32 -14.94 11.86 6.48
N ASP A 33 -14.67 12.97 7.20
CA ASP A 33 -14.12 14.19 6.61
C ASP A 33 -12.59 14.25 6.68
N SER A 34 -11.94 13.22 7.19
CA SER A 34 -10.49 13.19 7.43
C SER A 34 -9.86 11.92 6.93
N LEU A 35 -8.66 12.05 6.33
CA LEU A 35 -7.81 10.93 5.95
C LEU A 35 -7.37 10.08 7.14
N ASP A 36 -7.45 10.61 8.38
CA ASP A 36 -7.13 9.87 9.59
C ASP A 36 -8.20 8.82 9.95
N GLY A 37 -9.35 8.87 9.31
CA GLY A 37 -10.42 7.89 9.47
C GLY A 37 -10.26 6.64 8.59
N VAL A 38 -9.05 6.10 8.45
CA VAL A 38 -8.83 4.88 7.67
C VAL A 38 -9.57 3.70 8.31
N VAL A 39 -10.41 3.06 7.51
CA VAL A 39 -11.26 1.94 7.94
C VAL A 39 -10.83 0.60 7.35
N GLY A 40 -9.99 0.61 6.35
CA GLY A 40 -9.51 -0.61 5.70
C GLY A 40 -8.58 -0.31 4.55
N TYR A 41 -8.32 -1.31 3.72
CA TYR A 41 -7.59 -1.16 2.47
C TYR A 41 -8.24 -1.97 1.36
N VAL A 42 -8.01 -1.55 0.13
CA VAL A 42 -8.51 -2.24 -1.06
C VAL A 42 -7.35 -2.70 -1.93
N MET A 43 -7.48 -3.89 -2.49
CA MET A 43 -6.57 -4.40 -3.50
C MET A 43 -7.03 -3.96 -4.88
N THR A 44 -6.13 -3.37 -5.65
CA THR A 44 -6.44 -2.96 -7.05
C THR A 44 -7.00 -4.12 -7.87
N LYS A 45 -6.48 -5.32 -7.69
CA LYS A 45 -6.99 -6.52 -8.37
C LYS A 45 -8.47 -6.79 -8.08
N ASP A 46 -8.96 -6.47 -6.89
CA ASP A 46 -10.35 -6.68 -6.53
C ASP A 46 -11.26 -5.66 -7.22
N VAL A 47 -10.77 -4.43 -7.40
CA VAL A 47 -11.47 -3.39 -8.19
C VAL A 47 -11.60 -3.84 -9.65
N LEU A 48 -10.51 -4.31 -10.25
CA LEU A 48 -10.51 -4.79 -11.63
C LEU A 48 -11.41 -6.00 -11.81
N ARG A 49 -11.40 -6.93 -10.86
CA ARG A 49 -12.27 -8.10 -10.89
C ARG A 49 -13.76 -7.72 -10.83
N ALA A 50 -14.11 -6.77 -9.95
CA ALA A 50 -15.47 -6.25 -9.85
C ALA A 50 -15.91 -5.60 -11.17
N ALA A 51 -15.03 -4.84 -11.81
CA ALA A 51 -15.30 -4.22 -13.10
C ALA A 51 -15.56 -5.26 -14.21
N LEU A 52 -14.75 -6.32 -14.25
CA LEU A 52 -14.91 -7.42 -15.21
C LEU A 52 -16.23 -8.18 -14.99
N ASN A 53 -16.73 -8.25 -13.79
CA ASN A 53 -17.99 -8.91 -13.44
C ASN A 53 -19.21 -7.97 -13.51
N ALA A 54 -19.09 -6.84 -14.20
CA ALA A 54 -20.15 -5.84 -14.35
C ALA A 54 -20.67 -5.26 -13.02
N ARG A 55 -19.80 -5.16 -12.02
CA ARG A 55 -20.15 -4.67 -10.67
C ARG A 55 -19.59 -3.27 -10.40
N LYS A 56 -19.63 -2.37 -11.37
CA LYS A 56 -19.08 -1.02 -11.26
C LYS A 56 -19.79 -0.12 -10.26
N THR A 57 -21.00 -0.47 -9.85
CA THR A 57 -21.76 0.28 -8.83
C THR A 57 -21.43 -0.10 -7.40
N ARG A 58 -20.66 -1.16 -7.20
CA ARG A 58 -20.19 -1.53 -5.86
C ARG A 58 -19.24 -0.48 -5.32
N THR A 59 -19.29 -0.26 -4.02
CA THR A 59 -18.43 0.70 -3.33
C THR A 59 -17.14 0.04 -2.85
N LEU A 60 -16.12 0.86 -2.60
CA LEU A 60 -14.87 0.37 -2.01
C LEU A 60 -15.10 -0.23 -0.62
N ARG A 61 -16.07 0.30 0.13
CA ARG A 61 -16.45 -0.26 1.42
C ARG A 61 -16.83 -1.74 1.32
N GLU A 62 -17.52 -2.13 0.27
CA GLU A 62 -17.90 -3.53 0.05
C GLU A 62 -16.72 -4.44 -0.34
N LEU A 63 -15.68 -3.86 -0.92
CA LEU A 63 -14.48 -4.59 -1.37
C LEU A 63 -13.36 -4.55 -0.35
N MET A 64 -13.39 -3.62 0.60
CA MET A 64 -12.27 -3.40 1.52
C MET A 64 -12.02 -4.58 2.44
N ARG A 65 -10.75 -4.71 2.81
CA ARG A 65 -10.25 -5.67 3.77
C ARG A 65 -9.89 -4.96 5.07
N GLU A 66 -9.97 -5.68 6.17
CA GLU A 66 -9.59 -5.17 7.47
C GLU A 66 -8.09 -4.82 7.49
N VAL A 67 -7.76 -3.72 8.16
CA VAL A 67 -6.37 -3.30 8.35
C VAL A 67 -6.08 -3.17 9.84
N TYR A 68 -4.92 -3.67 10.26
CA TYR A 68 -4.40 -3.45 11.60
C TYR A 68 -3.37 -2.33 11.57
N PHE A 69 -3.28 -1.60 12.68
CA PHE A 69 -2.39 -0.46 12.82
C PHE A 69 -1.17 -0.83 13.67
N ILE A 70 -0.03 -0.26 13.33
CA ILE A 70 1.21 -0.45 14.07
C ILE A 70 1.92 0.90 14.19
N PRO A 71 2.47 1.24 15.39
CA PRO A 71 3.22 2.49 15.55
C PRO A 71 4.44 2.53 14.62
N GLU A 72 4.70 3.69 14.01
CA GLU A 72 5.82 3.86 13.07
C GLU A 72 7.20 3.64 13.67
N ASN A 73 7.34 3.87 14.98
CA ASN A 73 8.60 3.79 15.71
C ASN A 73 8.78 2.51 16.52
N VAL A 74 8.04 1.46 16.21
CA VAL A 74 8.21 0.16 16.87
C VAL A 74 9.51 -0.51 16.40
N GLU A 75 10.16 -1.25 17.32
CA GLU A 75 11.33 -2.06 16.98
C GLU A 75 10.98 -3.14 15.95
N LEU A 76 11.88 -3.40 14.98
CA LEU A 76 11.64 -4.36 13.89
C LEU A 76 11.27 -5.76 14.37
N GLY A 77 11.93 -6.28 15.38
CA GLY A 77 11.61 -7.60 15.94
C GLY A 77 10.20 -7.66 16.51
N LYS A 78 9.79 -6.59 17.19
CA LYS A 78 8.42 -6.46 17.72
C LYS A 78 7.40 -6.29 16.61
N ALA A 79 7.73 -5.56 15.55
CA ALA A 79 6.88 -5.44 14.38
C ALA A 79 6.63 -6.82 13.75
N LEU A 80 7.67 -7.61 13.56
CA LEU A 80 7.55 -8.97 13.04
C LEU A 80 6.66 -9.85 13.92
N GLU A 81 6.84 -9.78 15.24
CA GLU A 81 5.98 -10.49 16.19
C GLU A 81 4.50 -10.11 16.01
N GLN A 82 4.20 -8.83 15.82
CA GLN A 82 2.82 -8.38 15.59
C GLN A 82 2.22 -8.98 14.32
N PHE A 83 2.97 -9.00 13.23
CA PHE A 83 2.53 -9.64 11.99
C PHE A 83 2.21 -11.12 12.19
N LEU A 84 3.08 -11.83 12.88
CA LEU A 84 2.93 -13.26 13.13
C LEU A 84 1.76 -13.56 14.08
N GLN A 85 1.65 -12.83 15.19
CA GLN A 85 0.57 -13.02 16.17
C GLN A 85 -0.80 -12.72 15.59
N ARG A 86 -0.90 -11.68 14.79
CA ARG A 86 -2.15 -11.28 14.15
C ARG A 86 -2.43 -12.00 12.84
N LYS A 87 -1.49 -12.82 12.38
CA LYS A 87 -1.57 -13.55 11.10
C LYS A 87 -1.88 -12.61 9.94
N GLN A 88 -1.23 -11.45 9.95
CA GLN A 88 -1.37 -10.44 8.91
C GLN A 88 -0.12 -10.39 8.04
N HIS A 89 -0.30 -10.07 6.76
CA HIS A 89 0.79 -9.80 5.84
C HIS A 89 1.00 -8.30 5.61
N LEU A 90 0.03 -7.50 6.02
CA LEU A 90 -0.03 -6.07 5.76
C LEU A 90 -0.58 -5.35 7.00
N MET A 91 0.03 -4.23 7.37
CA MET A 91 -0.42 -3.33 8.43
C MET A 91 -0.26 -1.87 8.01
N MET A 92 -0.98 -0.99 8.67
CA MET A 92 -0.90 0.45 8.48
C MET A 92 0.03 1.06 9.55
N ALA A 93 1.10 1.70 9.13
CA ALA A 93 1.97 2.45 10.04
C ALA A 93 1.34 3.80 10.37
N VAL A 94 1.33 4.13 11.66
CA VAL A 94 0.77 5.39 12.19
C VAL A 94 1.79 6.11 13.06
N ASP A 95 1.73 7.44 13.04
CA ASP A 95 2.54 8.27 13.92
C ASP A 95 1.93 8.39 15.33
N GLU A 96 2.60 9.11 16.22
CA GLU A 96 2.15 9.34 17.60
C GLU A 96 0.86 10.16 17.72
N TYR A 97 0.47 10.84 16.66
CA TYR A 97 -0.77 11.64 16.60
C TYR A 97 -1.91 10.90 15.90
N GLY A 98 -1.69 9.63 15.54
CA GLY A 98 -2.64 8.85 14.77
C GLY A 98 -2.64 9.13 13.27
N GLY A 99 -1.70 9.95 12.79
CA GLY A 99 -1.55 10.23 11.36
C GLY A 99 -1.07 9.00 10.59
N ILE A 100 -1.60 8.81 9.39
CA ILE A 100 -1.31 7.65 8.55
C ILE A 100 0.00 7.88 7.78
N GLU A 101 0.96 6.97 7.96
CA GLU A 101 2.24 7.03 7.27
C GLU A 101 2.28 6.15 6.01
N GLY A 102 1.68 4.99 6.03
CA GLY A 102 1.57 4.13 4.88
C GLY A 102 1.37 2.66 5.24
N LEU A 103 1.18 1.87 4.20
CA LEU A 103 1.05 0.42 4.31
C LEU A 103 2.44 -0.21 4.32
N ILE A 104 2.67 -1.13 5.23
CA ILE A 104 3.87 -1.96 5.30
C ILE A 104 3.51 -3.43 5.27
N THR A 105 4.40 -4.25 4.72
CA THR A 105 4.22 -5.71 4.70
C THR A 105 5.19 -6.40 5.63
N MET A 106 4.87 -7.63 6.01
CA MET A 106 5.76 -8.49 6.76
C MET A 106 7.10 -8.67 6.03
N GLU A 107 7.07 -8.79 4.70
CA GLU A 107 8.27 -8.91 3.88
C GLU A 107 9.20 -7.71 4.01
N ASP A 108 8.64 -6.49 4.02
CA ASP A 108 9.43 -5.26 4.21
C ASP A 108 10.16 -5.28 5.56
N VAL A 109 9.50 -5.75 6.61
CA VAL A 109 10.08 -5.86 7.95
C VAL A 109 11.19 -6.92 7.97
N VAL A 110 10.97 -8.08 7.37
CA VAL A 110 12.00 -9.13 7.28
C VAL A 110 13.22 -8.64 6.51
N GLU A 111 13.03 -7.99 5.37
CA GLU A 111 14.13 -7.41 4.60
C GLU A 111 14.91 -6.37 5.41
N ALA A 112 14.21 -5.53 6.17
CA ALA A 112 14.87 -4.53 7.03
C ALA A 112 15.66 -5.18 8.17
N ILE A 113 15.16 -6.24 8.79
CA ILE A 113 15.87 -6.99 9.81
C ILE A 113 17.17 -7.57 9.25
N LEU A 114 17.11 -8.20 8.08
CA LEU A 114 18.28 -8.79 7.42
C LEU A 114 19.31 -7.72 7.05
N GLY A 115 18.86 -6.56 6.59
CA GLY A 115 19.73 -5.42 6.27
C GLY A 115 20.41 -4.82 7.49
N VAL A 116 19.73 -4.72 8.61
CA VAL A 116 20.28 -4.19 9.88
C VAL A 116 21.33 -5.12 10.46
N GLU A 117 21.15 -6.43 10.41
CA GLU A 117 22.15 -7.42 10.88
C GLU A 117 23.47 -7.33 10.10
N ILE A 118 23.42 -6.92 8.83
CA ILE A 118 24.62 -6.78 7.99
C ILE A 118 25.33 -5.44 8.23
N VAL A 119 24.62 -4.37 8.58
CA VAL A 119 25.15 -3.01 8.56
C VAL A 119 25.56 -2.51 9.94
N ASP A 120 24.80 -2.73 11.01
CA ASP A 120 25.17 -2.29 12.37
C ASP A 120 24.28 -2.90 13.46
N GLU A 121 24.90 -3.54 14.47
CA GLU A 121 24.18 -4.07 15.63
C GLU A 121 23.66 -2.97 16.57
N ALA A 122 24.06 -1.71 16.39
CA ALA A 122 23.72 -0.59 17.28
C ALA A 122 22.39 0.09 16.95
N ASP A 123 21.95 0.07 15.72
CA ASP A 123 20.71 0.71 15.25
C ASP A 123 19.60 -0.32 15.06
N ARG A 124 18.95 -0.69 16.16
CA ARG A 124 17.86 -1.68 16.16
C ARG A 124 16.48 -1.10 15.92
N ILE A 125 16.34 0.22 15.97
CA ILE A 125 15.07 0.90 15.73
C ILE A 125 15.07 1.44 14.32
N VAL A 126 14.15 0.92 13.49
CA VAL A 126 13.93 1.41 12.13
C VAL A 126 12.63 2.17 12.11
N ASP A 127 12.66 3.36 11.50
CA ASP A 127 11.48 4.18 11.30
C ASP A 127 10.59 3.52 10.23
N LEU A 128 9.42 3.03 10.64
CA LEU A 128 8.45 2.42 9.73
C LEU A 128 7.88 3.41 8.70
N ARG A 129 7.93 4.71 8.99
CA ARG A 129 7.60 5.75 8.00
C ARG A 129 8.55 5.65 6.80
N ALA A 130 9.86 5.55 7.05
CA ALA A 130 10.87 5.40 6.01
C ALA A 130 10.64 4.12 5.18
N LEU A 131 10.32 3.01 5.84
CA LEU A 131 9.98 1.75 5.18
C LEU A 131 8.75 1.88 4.28
N ALA A 132 7.68 2.46 4.77
CA ALA A 132 6.45 2.66 4.01
C ALA A 132 6.68 3.56 2.80
N LYS A 133 7.47 4.63 2.95
CA LYS A 133 7.85 5.52 1.86
C LYS A 133 8.72 4.81 0.83
N GLN A 134 9.72 4.07 1.26
CA GLN A 134 10.62 3.31 0.38
C GLN A 134 9.82 2.31 -0.47
N ARG A 135 8.86 1.63 0.12
CA ARG A 135 8.00 0.70 -0.59
C ARG A 135 7.14 1.39 -1.65
N ARG A 136 6.58 2.57 -1.35
CA ARG A 136 5.83 3.37 -2.33
C ARG A 136 6.70 3.76 -3.51
N ASP A 137 7.90 4.29 -3.24
CA ASP A 137 8.83 4.73 -4.26
C ASP A 137 9.28 3.55 -5.15
N LYS A 138 9.55 2.40 -4.57
CA LYS A 138 9.89 1.18 -5.30
C LYS A 138 8.78 0.73 -6.23
N ARG A 139 7.53 0.75 -5.77
CA ARG A 139 6.37 0.37 -6.60
C ARG A 139 6.15 1.31 -7.76
N ILE A 140 6.28 2.60 -7.52
CA ILE A 140 6.15 3.62 -8.57
C ILE A 140 7.23 3.39 -9.63
N ALA A 141 8.48 3.17 -9.22
CA ALA A 141 9.58 2.88 -10.13
C ALA A 141 9.34 1.60 -10.95
N GLU A 142 8.84 0.53 -10.34
CA GLU A 142 8.52 -0.72 -11.04
C GLU A 142 7.41 -0.55 -12.07
N VAL A 143 6.37 0.21 -11.74
CA VAL A 143 5.27 0.49 -12.66
C VAL A 143 5.73 1.36 -13.82
N GLN A 144 6.55 2.39 -13.57
CA GLN A 144 7.12 3.24 -14.61
C GLN A 144 8.02 2.44 -15.55
N ALA A 145 8.88 1.57 -15.01
CA ALA A 145 9.75 0.71 -15.82
C ALA A 145 8.95 -0.24 -16.73
N LYS A 146 7.85 -0.81 -16.23
CA LYS A 146 6.95 -1.63 -17.04
C LYS A 146 6.25 -0.82 -18.12
N GLY A 147 5.81 0.38 -17.81
CA GLY A 147 5.19 1.29 -18.78
C GLY A 147 6.14 1.65 -19.92
N GLU A 148 7.40 1.94 -19.62
CA GLU A 148 8.43 2.22 -20.62
C GLU A 148 8.71 1.00 -21.53
N LEU A 149 8.76 -0.21 -20.97
CA LEU A 149 8.94 -1.43 -21.75
C LEU A 149 7.76 -1.71 -22.68
N ASP A 150 6.55 -1.44 -22.23
CA ASP A 150 5.35 -1.61 -23.05
C ASP A 150 5.30 -0.57 -24.20
N GLU A 151 5.78 0.65 -23.98
CA GLU A 151 5.90 1.68 -25.01
C GLU A 151 6.95 1.34 -26.06
N GLU A 152 8.10 0.80 -25.66
CA GLU A 152 9.15 0.37 -26.58
C GLU A 152 8.72 -0.83 -27.43
N SER A 153 7.81 -1.67 -26.95
CA SER A 153 7.31 -2.81 -27.69
C SER A 153 6.30 -2.46 -28.78
N ILE A 154 5.82 -1.22 -28.80
CA ILE A 154 4.89 -0.68 -29.81
C ILE A 154 5.65 0.15 -30.85
N THR A 155 6.71 -0.38 -31.43
CA THR A 155 7.28 0.21 -32.62
C THR A 155 6.41 -0.12 -33.84
N PRO A 156 5.95 0.87 -34.63
CA PRO A 156 5.23 0.58 -35.86
C PRO A 156 6.14 -0.24 -36.79
N ILE A 157 5.61 -1.33 -37.27
CA ILE A 157 6.22 -2.01 -38.41
C ILE A 157 6.01 -1.07 -39.59
N ASP A 158 7.04 -0.34 -39.97
CA ASP A 158 7.03 0.42 -41.22
C ASP A 158 6.82 -0.58 -42.39
N GLU A 159 5.80 -0.36 -43.13
CA GLU A 159 5.54 -1.05 -44.37
C GLU A 159 6.64 -0.79 -45.43
#